data_723ac5a8c33bf1cb7bc37c34863a7c04
#
_entry.id   723ac5a8c33bf1cb7bc37c34863a7c04
#
_cell.length_a   1.000
_cell.length_b   1.000
_cell.length_c   1.000
_cell.angle_alpha   90.00
_cell.angle_beta   90.00
_cell.angle_gamma   90.00
#
_symmetry.space_group_name_H-M   'P 1'
#
loop_
_entity.id
_entity.type
_entity.pdbx_description
1 polymer ?
#
loop_
_entity_poly.entity_id
_entity_poly.type
_entity_poly.pdbx_seq_one_letter_code
_entity_poly.pdbx_strand_id
1 'polypeptide(L)'
;MPNSSTEFNTETARKAGAKMGTPETQAKKQKTQKVHKLIKGEIYNELRKAIIDSEGNKKPFYQEYIQKLCKEGLRDPNSPIGRLWAEQLLQQDIISMLDEQTEKHLNKDIDFTQFRLQKRLFREQKQVFNDFISRRKLSMCSRRAGKTEGNVDEILKVAAMPNSRVLYINLTFDNAIEQMYDKVIEEAKRCEIMIEDDNKNSGIIHFANGSVVFFKGNKDRAQAEKLQGFGYRLVIIDEAQSQCNMSYLIDTIISPMLLDYEDSVLYLTGTPPRRKGTYFEAARNNPAWTCYSWDMSKNPYIKNPEAEIQRVCEEKGVTPDSAFIRREYMGEIAYDTEAQVFKDYKTYSGNVPLDFIPSHIYIGVDFGYADYNGIVTLAADVNNKKAYIIFERKFNKATVTMIIDAVREGFEFGKKFLLERNNGSDLSNCAIFTDTNEKSITYELSQTYGLPAYCAYKYDRALAIETLAEYCRTGRIMNIKDGEIANEFEQTLYKRDDLDNITSEIDDVFHPDITMALLYAARQFFFDCGLDAGGESKNKQTGEF
;
A
#
# COMPACT_ATOMS: atom_id res chain seq x y z
N MET A 1 62.61 -18.33 19.23
CA MET A 1 63.22 -19.01 18.08
C MET A 1 62.19 -19.12 17.02
N PRO A 2 62.53 -18.90 15.73
CA PRO A 2 62.55 -17.55 15.18
C PRO A 2 61.39 -17.35 14.15
N ASN A 3 61.12 -16.07 13.90
CA ASN A 3 60.35 -15.52 12.79
C ASN A 3 60.73 -16.13 11.44
N SER A 4 59.75 -16.49 10.60
CA SER A 4 59.94 -16.57 9.17
C SER A 4 59.09 -15.49 8.51
N SER A 5 59.74 -14.36 8.22
CA SER A 5 59.31 -13.37 7.24
C SER A 5 59.22 -14.05 5.89
N THR A 6 58.03 -14.16 5.34
CA THR A 6 57.84 -14.47 3.92
C THR A 6 58.23 -13.25 3.10
N GLU A 7 59.48 -13.23 2.66
CA GLU A 7 59.93 -12.38 1.55
C GLU A 7 59.10 -12.75 0.32
N PHE A 8 58.28 -11.81 -0.13
CA PHE A 8 57.58 -11.90 -1.42
C PHE A 8 58.64 -11.88 -2.53
N ASN A 9 58.88 -13.03 -3.10
CA ASN A 9 59.89 -13.23 -4.12
C ASN A 9 59.47 -12.46 -5.40
N THR A 10 60.25 -11.47 -5.78
CA THR A 10 60.07 -10.63 -6.98
C THR A 10 59.95 -11.43 -8.28
N GLU A 11 60.38 -12.68 -8.30
CA GLU A 11 60.26 -13.60 -9.40
C GLU A 11 58.85 -14.16 -9.55
N THR A 12 58.11 -14.36 -8.46
CA THR A 12 56.70 -14.78 -8.46
C THR A 12 55.79 -13.60 -8.91
N ALA A 13 56.12 -12.38 -8.54
CA ALA A 13 55.46 -11.17 -9.00
C ALA A 13 55.68 -10.92 -10.49
N ARG A 14 56.89 -11.24 -11.02
CA ARG A 14 57.18 -11.17 -12.46
C ARG A 14 56.42 -12.25 -13.26
N LYS A 15 56.28 -13.48 -12.75
CA LYS A 15 55.49 -14.55 -13.40
C LYS A 15 53.98 -14.29 -13.33
N ALA A 16 53.46 -13.64 -12.30
CA ALA A 16 52.07 -13.18 -12.24
C ALA A 16 51.82 -12.01 -13.18
N GLY A 17 52.81 -11.13 -13.40
CA GLY A 17 52.76 -10.06 -14.41
C GLY A 17 52.83 -10.53 -15.87
N ALA A 18 53.42 -11.71 -16.14
CA ALA A 18 53.55 -12.26 -17.48
C ALA A 18 52.27 -12.91 -18.07
N LYS A 19 51.19 -13.00 -17.30
CA LYS A 19 49.82 -13.33 -17.78
C LYS A 19 49.02 -12.10 -18.20
N MET A 20 49.65 -10.97 -18.35
CA MET A 20 49.01 -9.78 -18.97
C MET A 20 48.91 -9.98 -20.48
N GLY A 21 47.66 -10.04 -20.96
CA GLY A 21 47.25 -10.35 -22.30
C GLY A 21 48.08 -9.75 -23.45
N THR A 22 47.76 -10.19 -24.65
CA THR A 22 48.41 -9.80 -25.92
C THR A 22 48.64 -8.28 -26.03
N PRO A 23 49.62 -7.81 -26.82
CA PRO A 23 49.88 -6.39 -27.04
C PRO A 23 48.63 -5.59 -27.43
N GLU A 24 47.65 -6.22 -28.09
CA GLU A 24 46.34 -5.66 -28.41
C GLU A 24 45.48 -5.42 -27.18
N THR A 25 45.50 -6.34 -26.22
CA THR A 25 44.74 -6.20 -24.95
C THR A 25 45.36 -5.12 -24.07
N GLN A 26 46.68 -4.95 -24.10
CA GLN A 26 47.38 -3.89 -23.37
C GLN A 26 47.15 -2.51 -24.03
N ALA A 27 47.13 -2.44 -25.34
CA ALA A 27 46.80 -1.21 -26.09
C ALA A 27 45.33 -0.79 -25.86
N LYS A 28 44.40 -1.76 -25.84
CA LYS A 28 42.99 -1.51 -25.46
C LYS A 28 42.87 -0.98 -24.04
N LYS A 29 43.52 -1.62 -23.04
CA LYS A 29 43.52 -1.15 -21.66
C LYS A 29 44.08 0.27 -21.48
N GLN A 30 45.19 0.59 -22.18
CA GLN A 30 45.77 1.94 -22.17
C GLN A 30 44.86 2.97 -22.84
N LYS A 31 44.16 2.60 -23.91
CA LYS A 31 43.22 3.47 -24.63
C LYS A 31 42.00 3.75 -23.76
N THR A 32 41.43 2.73 -23.08
CA THR A 32 40.31 2.86 -22.14
C THR A 32 40.71 3.73 -20.91
N GLN A 33 41.89 3.54 -20.35
CA GLN A 33 42.40 4.38 -19.25
C GLN A 33 42.63 5.84 -19.67
N LYS A 34 43.10 6.08 -20.90
CA LYS A 34 43.25 7.43 -21.43
C LYS A 34 41.91 8.10 -21.64
N VAL A 35 40.91 7.39 -22.19
CA VAL A 35 39.57 7.89 -22.40
C VAL A 35 38.90 8.18 -21.06
N HIS A 36 39.01 7.29 -20.06
CA HIS A 36 38.54 7.54 -18.68
C HIS A 36 39.20 8.76 -18.03
N LYS A 37 40.50 8.97 -18.26
CA LYS A 37 41.23 10.09 -17.72
C LYS A 37 40.85 11.42 -18.39
N LEU A 38 40.59 11.39 -19.71
CA LEU A 38 40.08 12.52 -20.48
C LEU A 38 38.65 12.89 -20.04
N ILE A 39 37.73 11.91 -19.97
CA ILE A 39 36.36 12.13 -19.57
C ILE A 39 36.30 12.63 -18.11
N LYS A 40 37.01 11.98 -17.17
CA LYS A 40 37.07 12.47 -15.77
C LYS A 40 37.72 13.85 -15.65
N GLY A 41 38.71 14.17 -16.46
CA GLY A 41 39.45 15.44 -16.38
C GLY A 41 38.76 16.61 -17.09
N GLU A 42 38.31 16.43 -18.30
CA GLU A 42 37.77 17.54 -19.12
C GLU A 42 36.32 17.85 -18.77
N ILE A 43 35.44 16.84 -18.67
CA ILE A 43 34.04 17.06 -18.33
C ILE A 43 33.90 17.52 -16.87
N TYR A 44 34.69 16.96 -15.95
CA TYR A 44 34.71 17.45 -14.57
C TYR A 44 35.20 18.92 -14.50
N ASN A 45 36.20 19.30 -15.31
CA ASN A 45 36.69 20.66 -15.35
C ASN A 45 35.70 21.61 -16.05
N GLU A 46 35.01 21.16 -17.10
CA GLU A 46 33.96 21.93 -17.78
C GLU A 46 32.71 22.11 -16.89
N LEU A 47 32.25 21.06 -16.22
CA LEU A 47 31.19 21.16 -15.21
C LEU A 47 31.59 22.07 -14.04
N ARG A 48 32.82 21.96 -13.56
CA ARG A 48 33.36 22.82 -12.53
C ARG A 48 33.43 24.27 -12.96
N LYS A 49 33.81 24.54 -14.22
CA LYS A 49 33.80 25.90 -14.81
C LYS A 49 32.39 26.42 -14.95
N ALA A 50 31.45 25.65 -15.52
CA ALA A 50 30.08 26.07 -15.74
C ALA A 50 29.34 26.43 -14.42
N ILE A 51 29.70 25.76 -13.33
CA ILE A 51 29.13 26.03 -12.00
C ILE A 51 29.81 27.19 -11.28
N ILE A 52 31.12 27.42 -11.51
CA ILE A 52 31.86 28.53 -10.94
C ILE A 52 31.55 29.85 -11.70
N ASP A 53 31.30 29.77 -13.01
CA ASP A 53 31.06 30.98 -13.84
C ASP A 53 29.64 31.55 -13.66
N SER A 54 28.69 30.81 -13.08
CA SER A 54 27.32 31.30 -12.96
C SER A 54 27.06 32.28 -11.80
N GLU A 55 27.83 32.33 -10.72
CA GLU A 55 27.61 33.26 -9.57
C GLU A 55 28.76 33.34 -8.54
N GLY A 56 30.00 33.51 -8.91
CA GLY A 56 31.16 34.02 -8.11
C GLY A 56 31.45 33.54 -6.69
N ASN A 57 30.58 32.77 -6.01
CA ASN A 57 30.77 32.41 -4.59
C ASN A 57 30.09 31.10 -4.16
N LYS A 58 29.66 30.24 -5.06
CA LYS A 58 29.00 28.96 -4.68
C LYS A 58 29.99 27.80 -4.63
N LYS A 59 29.89 27.00 -3.58
CA LYS A 59 30.58 25.70 -3.47
C LYS A 59 30.24 24.87 -4.70
N PRO A 60 31.20 24.11 -5.26
CA PRO A 60 30.93 23.26 -6.40
C PRO A 60 29.72 22.34 -6.13
N PHE A 61 28.82 22.20 -7.09
CA PHE A 61 27.61 21.34 -7.03
C PHE A 61 27.91 19.95 -6.45
N TYR A 62 29.05 19.38 -6.79
CA TYR A 62 29.54 18.13 -6.24
C TYR A 62 29.71 18.16 -4.70
N GLN A 63 30.26 19.22 -4.13
CA GLN A 63 30.40 19.32 -2.67
C GLN A 63 29.06 19.54 -1.97
N GLU A 64 28.15 20.29 -2.59
CA GLU A 64 26.81 20.50 -2.06
C GLU A 64 25.97 19.22 -2.16
N TYR A 65 26.11 18.47 -3.24
CA TYR A 65 25.47 17.19 -3.47
C TYR A 65 25.99 16.12 -2.49
N ILE A 66 27.30 16.00 -2.31
CA ILE A 66 27.91 15.10 -1.30
C ILE A 66 27.51 15.51 0.12
N GLN A 67 27.44 16.80 0.44
CA GLN A 67 26.96 17.27 1.74
C GLN A 67 25.48 16.95 1.96
N LYS A 68 24.65 17.01 0.91
CA LYS A 68 23.26 16.63 0.95
C LYS A 68 23.12 15.12 1.19
N LEU A 69 23.84 14.30 0.46
CA LEU A 69 23.91 12.84 0.66
C LEU A 69 24.36 12.46 2.06
N CYS A 70 25.34 13.18 2.63
CA CYS A 70 25.81 12.96 3.99
C CYS A 70 24.77 13.34 5.05
N LYS A 71 23.98 14.40 4.81
CA LYS A 71 22.87 14.81 5.70
C LYS A 71 21.70 13.84 5.65
N GLU A 72 21.47 13.21 4.49
CA GLU A 72 20.35 12.29 4.26
C GLU A 72 20.64 10.84 4.68
N GLY A 73 21.80 10.51 5.26
CA GLY A 73 22.04 9.18 5.87
C GLY A 73 23.29 8.43 5.46
N LEU A 74 24.10 8.95 4.55
CA LEU A 74 25.44 8.43 4.29
C LEU A 74 26.39 8.91 5.40
N ARG A 75 26.64 8.05 6.38
CA ARG A 75 27.43 8.39 7.59
C ARG A 75 28.91 8.71 7.33
N ASP A 76 29.47 8.31 6.17
CA ASP A 76 30.85 8.61 5.82
C ASP A 76 31.05 8.63 4.31
N PRO A 77 31.28 9.83 3.70
CA PRO A 77 31.56 9.96 2.27
C PRO A 77 32.90 9.33 1.85
N ASN A 78 33.76 9.00 2.79
CA ASN A 78 35.03 8.32 2.56
C ASN A 78 34.93 6.80 2.71
N SER A 79 33.79 6.27 3.13
CA SER A 79 33.55 4.83 3.15
C SER A 79 33.67 4.23 1.74
N PRO A 80 34.08 2.97 1.59
CA PRO A 80 34.11 2.30 0.28
C PRO A 80 32.78 2.37 -0.46
N ILE A 81 31.68 2.26 0.27
CA ILE A 81 30.31 2.35 -0.26
C ILE A 81 30.00 3.79 -0.71
N GLY A 82 30.30 4.79 0.11
CA GLY A 82 30.08 6.20 -0.23
C GLY A 82 30.89 6.63 -1.47
N ARG A 83 32.14 6.13 -1.65
CA ARG A 83 32.94 6.38 -2.84
C ARG A 83 32.38 5.69 -4.08
N LEU A 84 31.92 4.44 -3.96
CA LEU A 84 31.29 3.71 -5.06
C LEU A 84 30.02 4.42 -5.55
N TRP A 85 29.22 4.89 -4.63
CA TRP A 85 28.00 5.65 -4.90
C TRP A 85 28.29 7.01 -5.57
N ALA A 86 29.24 7.74 -5.06
CA ALA A 86 29.66 9.01 -5.64
C ALA A 86 30.26 8.82 -7.06
N GLU A 87 31.00 7.73 -7.29
CA GLU A 87 31.51 7.39 -8.61
C GLU A 87 30.40 6.96 -9.59
N GLN A 88 29.42 6.20 -9.16
CA GLN A 88 28.26 5.83 -9.99
C GLN A 88 27.42 7.04 -10.36
N LEU A 89 27.13 7.92 -9.41
CA LEU A 89 26.36 9.15 -9.68
C LEU A 89 27.09 10.09 -10.61
N LEU A 90 28.41 10.26 -10.44
CA LEU A 90 29.23 11.06 -11.34
C LEU A 90 29.27 10.45 -12.75
N GLN A 91 29.30 9.11 -12.87
CA GLN A 91 29.22 8.42 -14.14
C GLN A 91 27.86 8.63 -14.82
N GLN A 92 26.76 8.61 -14.07
CA GLN A 92 25.43 8.85 -14.60
C GLN A 92 25.25 10.27 -15.14
N ASP A 93 25.73 11.28 -14.41
CA ASP A 93 25.67 12.66 -14.86
C ASP A 93 26.53 12.90 -16.11
N ILE A 94 27.69 12.26 -16.20
CA ILE A 94 28.58 12.32 -17.38
C ILE A 94 27.92 11.62 -18.58
N ILE A 95 27.35 10.43 -18.38
CA ILE A 95 26.72 9.64 -19.44
C ILE A 95 25.45 10.32 -19.96
N SER A 96 24.68 11.02 -19.12
CA SER A 96 23.49 11.78 -19.53
C SER A 96 23.81 12.95 -20.47
N MET A 97 25.06 13.39 -20.49
CA MET A 97 25.55 14.49 -21.35
C MET A 97 26.17 14.02 -22.67
N LEU A 98 26.40 12.72 -22.84
CA LEU A 98 26.99 12.16 -24.05
C LEU A 98 25.91 11.94 -25.12
N ASP A 99 26.18 12.33 -26.35
CA ASP A 99 25.31 12.05 -27.48
C ASP A 99 25.46 10.61 -28.01
N GLU A 100 24.53 10.18 -28.87
CA GLU A 100 24.51 8.81 -29.46
C GLU A 100 25.76 8.45 -30.27
N GLN A 101 26.50 9.41 -30.81
CA GLN A 101 27.70 9.17 -31.55
C GLN A 101 28.89 8.86 -30.64
N THR A 102 28.96 9.53 -29.51
CA THR A 102 29.97 9.29 -28.48
C THR A 102 29.75 7.94 -27.80
N GLU A 103 28.49 7.51 -27.62
CA GLU A 103 28.12 6.20 -27.09
C GLU A 103 28.69 5.02 -27.93
N LYS A 104 28.72 5.16 -29.24
CA LYS A 104 29.31 4.14 -30.17
C LYS A 104 30.83 4.02 -30.09
N HIS A 105 31.52 5.03 -29.60
CA HIS A 105 32.98 5.07 -29.47
C HIS A 105 33.49 4.73 -28.07
N LEU A 106 32.64 4.83 -27.06
CA LEU A 106 32.94 4.41 -25.68
C LEU A 106 32.67 2.90 -25.59
N ASN A 107 33.70 2.13 -25.61
CA ASN A 107 33.71 0.69 -25.76
C ASN A 107 33.02 -0.14 -24.65
N LYS A 108 32.72 -1.37 -25.02
CA LYS A 108 32.18 -2.59 -24.41
C LYS A 108 32.51 -2.92 -22.92
N ASP A 109 33.36 -2.14 -22.25
CA ASP A 109 33.82 -2.41 -20.89
C ASP A 109 33.13 -1.52 -19.80
N ILE A 110 32.22 -0.61 -20.20
CA ILE A 110 31.42 0.21 -19.29
C ILE A 110 30.01 -0.38 -19.26
N ASP A 111 29.52 -0.66 -18.07
CA ASP A 111 28.13 -1.10 -17.92
C ASP A 111 27.17 0.09 -18.18
N PHE A 112 26.63 0.16 -19.38
CA PHE A 112 25.67 1.16 -19.81
C PHE A 112 24.22 0.80 -19.47
N THR A 113 23.98 -0.28 -18.76
CA THR A 113 22.61 -0.76 -18.45
C THR A 113 21.77 0.32 -17.80
N GLN A 114 22.29 0.97 -16.76
CA GLN A 114 21.60 2.05 -16.05
C GLN A 114 21.27 3.23 -16.98
N PHE A 115 22.17 3.59 -17.86
CA PHE A 115 21.97 4.65 -18.85
C PHE A 115 20.90 4.28 -19.88
N ARG A 116 20.94 3.04 -20.41
CA ARG A 116 19.97 2.55 -21.39
C ARG A 116 18.56 2.52 -20.79
N LEU A 117 18.41 2.11 -19.54
CA LEU A 117 17.14 2.14 -18.81
C LEU A 117 16.60 3.56 -18.68
N GLN A 118 17.46 4.53 -18.33
CA GLN A 118 17.02 5.92 -18.14
C GLN A 118 16.67 6.67 -19.42
N LYS A 119 17.08 6.16 -20.60
CA LYS A 119 16.96 6.89 -21.87
C LYS A 119 15.51 7.26 -22.21
N ARG A 120 14.54 6.40 -21.89
CA ARG A 120 13.12 6.63 -22.14
C ARG A 120 12.38 7.33 -21.00
N LEU A 121 12.99 7.40 -19.82
CA LEU A 121 12.36 8.00 -18.65
C LEU A 121 12.33 9.52 -18.77
N PHE A 122 11.19 10.12 -18.46
CA PHE A 122 11.08 11.57 -18.32
C PHE A 122 11.46 12.00 -16.88
N ARG A 123 11.47 13.32 -16.63
CA ARG A 123 12.04 13.94 -15.44
C ARG A 123 11.53 13.31 -14.12
N GLU A 124 10.23 13.14 -13.98
CA GLU A 124 9.60 12.66 -12.75
C GLU A 124 9.93 11.18 -12.51
N GLN A 125 9.90 10.35 -13.54
CA GLN A 125 10.34 8.95 -13.46
C GLN A 125 11.83 8.86 -13.12
N LYS A 126 12.69 9.73 -13.68
CA LYS A 126 14.12 9.78 -13.36
C LYS A 126 14.37 10.12 -11.89
N GLN A 127 13.53 10.93 -11.26
CA GLN A 127 13.65 11.21 -9.82
C GLN A 127 13.49 9.95 -8.98
N VAL A 128 12.50 9.11 -9.31
CA VAL A 128 12.28 7.82 -8.63
C VAL A 128 13.43 6.87 -8.92
N PHE A 129 13.79 6.72 -10.20
CA PHE A 129 14.84 5.81 -10.67
C PHE A 129 16.21 6.12 -10.03
N ASN A 130 16.56 7.39 -9.89
CA ASN A 130 17.84 7.84 -9.33
C ASN A 130 17.84 7.95 -7.79
N ASP A 131 16.72 7.63 -7.15
CA ASP A 131 16.71 7.48 -5.70
C ASP A 131 17.21 6.10 -5.29
N PHE A 132 18.47 6.05 -4.91
CA PHE A 132 19.15 4.85 -4.39
C PHE A 132 19.22 4.81 -2.86
N ILE A 133 18.70 5.83 -2.18
CA ILE A 133 18.85 6.00 -0.74
C ILE A 133 17.62 5.51 -0.01
N SER A 134 16.44 5.81 -0.55
CA SER A 134 15.18 5.54 0.12
C SER A 134 14.86 4.06 0.12
N ARG A 135 14.66 3.50 1.32
CA ARG A 135 14.26 2.10 1.53
C ARG A 135 12.73 1.91 1.39
N ARG A 136 11.99 2.97 1.56
CA ARG A 136 10.54 3.02 1.46
C ARG A 136 10.17 4.12 0.47
N LYS A 137 9.68 3.74 -0.69
CA LYS A 137 9.28 4.65 -1.77
C LYS A 137 7.79 4.54 -2.03
N LEU A 138 7.18 5.64 -2.43
CA LEU A 138 5.79 5.69 -2.80
C LEU A 138 5.59 6.65 -3.98
N SER A 139 4.93 6.18 -5.05
CA SER A 139 4.48 7.02 -6.16
C SER A 139 2.95 7.04 -6.23
N MET A 140 2.37 8.16 -5.81
CA MET A 140 0.94 8.41 -5.89
C MET A 140 0.67 9.37 -7.05
N CYS A 141 0.31 8.82 -8.19
CA CYS A 141 0.22 9.56 -9.45
C CYS A 141 -1.11 9.28 -10.16
N SER A 142 -1.50 10.14 -11.08
CA SER A 142 -2.71 9.94 -11.86
C SER A 142 -2.64 8.69 -12.77
N ARG A 143 -3.76 8.31 -13.35
CA ARG A 143 -3.77 7.39 -14.51
C ARG A 143 -2.96 7.99 -15.66
N ARG A 144 -2.37 7.14 -16.49
CA ARG A 144 -1.53 7.52 -17.65
C ARG A 144 -0.31 8.39 -17.30
N ALA A 145 0.01 8.55 -16.02
CA ALA A 145 1.22 9.25 -15.57
C ALA A 145 2.52 8.49 -15.84
N GLY A 146 2.46 7.27 -16.42
CA GLY A 146 3.63 6.48 -16.77
C GLY A 146 4.21 5.65 -15.61
N LYS A 147 3.46 5.38 -14.54
CA LYS A 147 3.89 4.54 -13.40
C LYS A 147 4.38 3.17 -13.83
N THR A 148 3.58 2.47 -14.63
CA THR A 148 3.88 1.11 -15.10
C THR A 148 5.21 1.04 -15.85
N GLU A 149 5.48 2.00 -16.75
CA GLU A 149 6.75 2.06 -17.47
C GLU A 149 7.92 2.35 -16.53
N GLY A 150 7.74 3.23 -15.54
CA GLY A 150 8.73 3.46 -14.48
C GLY A 150 9.01 2.23 -13.62
N ASN A 151 7.97 1.42 -13.32
CA ASN A 151 8.11 0.17 -12.59
C ASN A 151 8.95 -0.87 -13.35
N VAL A 152 8.81 -0.95 -14.68
CA VAL A 152 9.65 -1.81 -15.53
C VAL A 152 11.13 -1.47 -15.35
N ASP A 153 11.46 -0.18 -15.41
CA ASP A 153 12.84 0.26 -15.27
C ASP A 153 13.39 0.09 -13.83
N GLU A 154 12.56 0.28 -12.81
CA GLU A 154 12.93 -0.03 -11.40
C GLU A 154 13.21 -1.54 -11.22
N ILE A 155 12.38 -2.43 -11.79
CA ILE A 155 12.60 -3.88 -11.79
C ILE A 155 13.95 -4.20 -12.44
N LEU A 156 14.19 -3.72 -13.65
CA LEU A 156 15.40 -4.03 -14.42
C LEU A 156 16.65 -3.40 -13.84
N LYS A 157 16.55 -2.21 -13.22
CA LYS A 157 17.64 -1.59 -12.48
C LYS A 157 18.19 -2.51 -11.38
N VAL A 158 17.29 -3.15 -10.64
CA VAL A 158 17.69 -4.09 -9.57
C VAL A 158 18.04 -5.46 -10.14
N ALA A 159 17.34 -5.95 -11.16
CA ALA A 159 17.65 -7.21 -11.82
C ALA A 159 19.03 -7.20 -12.52
N ALA A 160 19.52 -6.03 -12.94
CA ALA A 160 20.87 -5.89 -13.47
C ALA A 160 21.96 -6.05 -12.40
N MET A 161 21.65 -5.91 -11.13
CA MET A 161 22.57 -6.21 -10.01
C MET A 161 22.65 -7.73 -9.83
N PRO A 162 23.84 -8.34 -9.81
CA PRO A 162 23.98 -9.80 -9.71
C PRO A 162 23.27 -10.40 -8.49
N ASN A 163 22.69 -11.59 -8.67
CA ASN A 163 22.03 -12.37 -7.62
C ASN A 163 20.92 -11.63 -6.88
N SER A 164 20.22 -10.72 -7.56
CA SER A 164 19.11 -9.97 -6.99
C SER A 164 17.79 -10.72 -7.16
N ARG A 165 16.91 -10.60 -6.17
CA ARG A 165 15.52 -11.05 -6.28
C ARG A 165 14.59 -9.86 -6.24
N VAL A 166 13.67 -9.81 -7.21
CA VAL A 166 12.66 -8.77 -7.33
C VAL A 166 11.27 -9.41 -7.27
N LEU A 167 10.37 -8.83 -6.51
CA LEU A 167 8.98 -9.23 -6.43
C LEU A 167 8.09 -8.07 -6.91
N TYR A 168 7.29 -8.33 -7.92
CA TYR A 168 6.23 -7.43 -8.37
C TYR A 168 4.87 -8.02 -8.00
N ILE A 169 4.06 -7.24 -7.28
CA ILE A 169 2.73 -7.62 -6.81
C ILE A 169 1.70 -6.70 -7.43
N ASN A 170 0.65 -7.30 -8.02
CA ASN A 170 -0.55 -6.58 -8.48
C ASN A 170 -1.80 -7.16 -7.77
N LEU A 171 -3.00 -6.68 -8.08
CA LEU A 171 -4.26 -7.14 -7.49
C LEU A 171 -4.49 -8.64 -7.71
N THR A 172 -4.20 -9.11 -8.94
CA THR A 172 -4.27 -10.53 -9.29
C THR A 172 -2.99 -10.96 -10.01
N PHE A 173 -2.76 -12.26 -10.06
CA PHE A 173 -1.65 -12.82 -10.84
C PHE A 173 -1.80 -12.48 -12.34
N ASP A 174 -3.00 -12.61 -12.88
CA ASP A 174 -3.27 -12.31 -14.29
C ASP A 174 -2.97 -10.84 -14.60
N ASN A 175 -3.39 -9.90 -13.75
CA ASN A 175 -3.05 -8.49 -13.91
C ASN A 175 -1.54 -8.24 -13.87
N ALA A 176 -0.81 -8.92 -12.98
CA ALA A 176 0.65 -8.79 -12.91
C ALA A 176 1.31 -9.25 -14.22
N ILE A 177 0.84 -10.37 -14.78
CA ILE A 177 1.35 -10.93 -16.03
C ILE A 177 1.00 -10.05 -17.23
N GLU A 178 -0.26 -9.66 -17.38
CA GLU A 178 -0.73 -8.90 -18.52
C GLU A 178 -0.11 -7.51 -18.59
N GLN A 179 0.07 -6.86 -17.44
CA GLN A 179 0.55 -5.48 -17.40
C GLN A 179 2.07 -5.35 -17.46
N MET A 180 2.83 -6.33 -16.95
CA MET A 180 4.26 -6.14 -16.68
C MET A 180 5.17 -7.16 -17.36
N TYR A 181 4.76 -8.43 -17.46
CA TYR A 181 5.67 -9.50 -17.84
C TYR A 181 6.36 -9.27 -19.19
N ASP A 182 5.56 -9.07 -20.24
CA ASP A 182 6.08 -8.87 -21.59
C ASP A 182 6.89 -7.57 -21.71
N LYS A 183 6.48 -6.51 -21.02
CA LYS A 183 7.20 -5.22 -20.98
C LYS A 183 8.58 -5.34 -20.34
N VAL A 184 8.72 -6.12 -19.27
CA VAL A 184 10.01 -6.36 -18.64
C VAL A 184 10.94 -7.12 -19.59
N ILE A 185 10.42 -8.12 -20.33
CA ILE A 185 11.21 -8.88 -21.33
C ILE A 185 11.64 -7.97 -22.49
N GLU A 186 10.71 -7.17 -23.03
CA GLU A 186 11.00 -6.27 -24.15
C GLU A 186 12.05 -5.23 -23.76
N GLU A 187 11.90 -4.65 -22.59
CA GLU A 187 12.83 -3.63 -22.10
C GLU A 187 14.19 -4.22 -21.74
N ALA A 188 14.23 -5.42 -21.16
CA ALA A 188 15.48 -6.14 -20.91
C ALA A 188 16.25 -6.38 -22.22
N LYS A 189 15.54 -6.82 -23.28
CA LYS A 189 16.14 -6.99 -24.62
C LYS A 189 16.65 -5.68 -25.19
N ARG A 190 15.88 -4.59 -25.07
CA ARG A 190 16.30 -3.25 -25.53
C ARG A 190 17.55 -2.76 -24.82
N CYS A 191 17.68 -3.06 -23.54
CA CYS A 191 18.81 -2.66 -22.70
C CYS A 191 19.98 -3.66 -22.73
N GLU A 192 19.89 -4.73 -23.53
CA GLU A 192 20.89 -5.80 -23.64
C GLU A 192 21.12 -6.53 -22.27
N ILE A 193 20.10 -6.60 -21.42
CA ILE A 193 20.13 -7.40 -20.20
C ILE A 193 19.76 -8.84 -20.60
N MET A 194 20.69 -9.76 -20.37
CA MET A 194 20.53 -11.14 -20.81
C MET A 194 19.55 -11.91 -19.94
N ILE A 195 18.46 -12.39 -20.54
CA ILE A 195 17.51 -13.33 -19.93
C ILE A 195 18.05 -14.74 -20.19
N GLU A 196 18.13 -15.57 -19.15
CA GLU A 196 18.55 -16.98 -19.25
C GLU A 196 17.35 -17.87 -19.56
N ASP A 197 16.25 -17.69 -18.80
CA ASP A 197 15.02 -18.45 -18.95
C ASP A 197 13.83 -17.59 -18.47
N ASP A 198 12.67 -17.84 -19.04
CA ASP A 198 11.43 -17.20 -18.63
C ASP A 198 10.24 -18.16 -18.69
N ASN A 199 9.33 -18.02 -17.72
CA ASN A 199 8.12 -18.84 -17.64
C ASN A 199 6.92 -17.98 -17.25
N LYS A 200 6.14 -17.60 -18.26
CA LYS A 200 4.96 -16.74 -18.09
C LYS A 200 3.88 -17.38 -17.20
N ASN A 201 3.72 -18.70 -17.27
CA ASN A 201 2.69 -19.40 -16.48
C ASN A 201 3.01 -19.40 -14.98
N SER A 202 4.27 -19.41 -14.60
CA SER A 202 4.69 -19.30 -13.19
C SER A 202 4.95 -17.84 -12.76
N GLY A 203 5.05 -16.92 -13.74
CA GLY A 203 5.39 -15.52 -13.52
C GLY A 203 6.82 -15.35 -13.03
N ILE A 204 7.79 -15.99 -13.69
CA ILE A 204 9.20 -15.96 -13.28
C ILE A 204 10.07 -15.65 -14.49
N ILE A 205 11.04 -14.75 -14.31
CA ILE A 205 12.09 -14.44 -15.28
C ILE A 205 13.45 -14.63 -14.62
N HIS A 206 14.30 -15.47 -15.18
CA HIS A 206 15.67 -15.68 -14.76
C HIS A 206 16.64 -14.91 -15.66
N PHE A 207 17.57 -14.18 -15.05
CA PHE A 207 18.61 -13.43 -15.77
C PHE A 207 19.96 -14.14 -15.67
N ALA A 208 20.79 -14.02 -16.71
CA ALA A 208 22.09 -14.67 -16.80
C ALA A 208 23.09 -14.27 -15.69
N ASN A 209 22.84 -13.19 -14.95
CA ASN A 209 23.63 -12.75 -13.80
C ASN A 209 23.17 -13.37 -12.47
N GLY A 210 22.27 -14.37 -12.49
CA GLY A 210 21.71 -15.05 -11.32
C GLY A 210 20.53 -14.32 -10.68
N SER A 211 20.09 -13.20 -11.24
CA SER A 211 18.93 -12.46 -10.71
C SER A 211 17.62 -13.10 -11.15
N VAL A 212 16.57 -12.93 -10.34
CA VAL A 212 15.23 -13.49 -10.62
C VAL A 212 14.15 -12.46 -10.32
N VAL A 213 13.20 -12.33 -11.22
CA VAL A 213 12.00 -11.49 -11.06
C VAL A 213 10.78 -12.38 -10.95
N PHE A 214 9.97 -12.12 -9.93
CA PHE A 214 8.72 -12.83 -9.63
C PHE A 214 7.53 -11.90 -9.82
N PHE A 215 6.49 -12.37 -10.50
CA PHE A 215 5.20 -11.70 -10.65
C PHE A 215 4.15 -12.44 -9.86
N LYS A 216 3.42 -11.76 -8.99
CA LYS A 216 2.43 -12.36 -8.09
C LYS A 216 1.18 -11.49 -7.98
N GLY A 217 0.08 -12.11 -7.52
CA GLY A 217 -1.16 -11.41 -7.15
C GLY A 217 -1.37 -11.40 -5.65
N ASN A 218 -2.18 -10.44 -5.18
CA ASN A 218 -2.61 -10.34 -3.78
C ASN A 218 -4.13 -10.10 -3.71
N LYS A 219 -4.90 -11.09 -4.17
CA LYS A 219 -6.36 -10.99 -4.15
C LYS A 219 -6.94 -11.13 -2.74
N ASP A 220 -6.31 -11.95 -1.92
CA ASP A 220 -6.74 -12.29 -0.57
C ASP A 220 -5.55 -12.64 0.34
N ARG A 221 -5.83 -12.81 1.62
CA ARG A 221 -4.82 -13.15 2.63
C ARG A 221 -4.11 -14.47 2.37
N ALA A 222 -4.81 -15.48 1.86
CA ALA A 222 -4.23 -16.78 1.55
C ALA A 222 -3.22 -16.69 0.40
N GLN A 223 -3.41 -15.76 -0.53
CA GLN A 223 -2.43 -15.47 -1.57
C GLN A 223 -1.23 -14.70 -1.00
N ALA A 224 -1.44 -13.75 -0.10
CA ALA A 224 -0.36 -13.05 0.58
C ALA A 224 0.57 -14.02 1.34
N GLU A 225 0.02 -15.00 2.04
CA GLU A 225 0.80 -16.01 2.75
C GLU A 225 1.70 -16.87 1.84
N LYS A 226 1.28 -17.11 0.58
CA LYS A 226 2.08 -17.83 -0.42
C LYS A 226 3.27 -17.05 -0.97
N LEU A 227 3.37 -15.75 -0.67
CA LEU A 227 4.51 -14.93 -1.07
C LEU A 227 5.76 -15.22 -0.22
N GLN A 228 5.59 -15.80 0.97
CA GLN A 228 6.68 -16.13 1.89
C GLN A 228 7.65 -17.15 1.28
N GLY A 229 8.92 -17.06 1.65
CA GLY A 229 9.92 -18.09 1.34
C GLY A 229 11.26 -17.59 0.81
N PHE A 230 11.34 -16.36 0.31
CA PHE A 230 12.59 -15.78 -0.20
C PHE A 230 12.79 -14.36 0.31
N GLY A 231 14.05 -13.95 0.44
CA GLY A 231 14.41 -12.55 0.60
C GLY A 231 14.40 -11.82 -0.74
N TYR A 232 13.98 -10.55 -0.73
CA TYR A 232 13.91 -9.71 -1.92
C TYR A 232 14.70 -8.41 -1.74
N ARG A 233 15.43 -8.02 -2.78
CA ARG A 233 16.11 -6.71 -2.84
C ARG A 233 15.14 -5.59 -3.21
N LEU A 234 14.13 -5.89 -4.03
CA LEU A 234 13.07 -4.96 -4.39
C LEU A 234 11.71 -5.65 -4.32
N VAL A 235 10.78 -5.04 -3.64
CA VAL A 235 9.35 -5.40 -3.71
C VAL A 235 8.59 -4.19 -4.21
N ILE A 236 7.87 -4.35 -5.32
CA ILE A 236 6.93 -3.35 -5.84
C ILE A 236 5.51 -3.86 -5.60
N ILE A 237 4.70 -3.05 -4.95
CA ILE A 237 3.26 -3.28 -4.82
C ILE A 237 2.55 -2.24 -5.67
N ASP A 238 2.00 -2.69 -6.79
CA ASP A 238 1.26 -1.83 -7.72
C ASP A 238 -0.23 -1.82 -7.40
N GLU A 239 -0.93 -0.78 -7.87
CA GLU A 239 -2.33 -0.50 -7.54
C GLU A 239 -2.57 -0.51 -6.01
N ALA A 240 -1.62 0.07 -5.26
CA ALA A 240 -1.58 0.02 -3.79
C ALA A 240 -2.84 0.59 -3.12
N GLN A 241 -3.56 1.52 -3.77
CA GLN A 241 -4.82 2.08 -3.29
C GLN A 241 -5.98 1.06 -3.28
N SER A 242 -5.85 -0.01 -4.07
CA SER A 242 -6.88 -1.04 -4.25
C SER A 242 -6.49 -2.41 -3.68
N GLN A 243 -5.30 -2.52 -3.09
CA GLN A 243 -4.84 -3.77 -2.46
C GLN A 243 -5.59 -4.05 -1.16
N CYS A 244 -5.96 -5.31 -0.97
CA CYS A 244 -6.56 -5.79 0.28
C CYS A 244 -5.50 -5.95 1.38
N ASN A 245 -5.90 -5.82 2.63
CA ASN A 245 -5.09 -6.18 3.81
C ASN A 245 -3.64 -5.66 3.79
N MET A 246 -3.43 -4.42 3.32
CA MET A 246 -2.10 -3.82 3.11
C MET A 246 -1.22 -3.83 4.36
N SER A 247 -1.77 -3.56 5.54
CA SER A 247 -1.00 -3.62 6.80
C SER A 247 -0.47 -5.03 7.06
N TYR A 248 -1.32 -6.05 6.89
CA TYR A 248 -0.91 -7.43 7.04
C TYR A 248 0.14 -7.83 6.00
N LEU A 249 -0.11 -7.49 4.73
CA LEU A 249 0.82 -7.77 3.63
C LEU A 249 2.19 -7.16 3.90
N ILE A 250 2.26 -5.89 4.27
CA ILE A 250 3.53 -5.19 4.46
C ILE A 250 4.20 -5.58 5.78
N ASP A 251 3.47 -5.52 6.91
CA ASP A 251 4.08 -5.65 8.22
C ASP A 251 4.40 -7.11 8.58
N THR A 252 3.55 -8.05 8.15
CA THR A 252 3.69 -9.47 8.50
C THR A 252 4.41 -10.28 7.42
N ILE A 253 4.15 -10.00 6.13
CA ILE A 253 4.68 -10.80 5.03
C ILE A 253 5.94 -10.17 4.44
N ILE A 254 5.84 -8.93 3.94
CA ILE A 254 6.92 -8.33 3.13
C ILE A 254 8.09 -7.82 3.99
N SER A 255 7.82 -7.20 5.13
CA SER A 255 8.91 -6.61 5.94
C SER A 255 9.97 -7.62 6.38
N PRO A 256 9.65 -8.85 6.80
CA PRO A 256 10.67 -9.88 7.05
C PRO A 256 11.48 -10.28 5.82
N MET A 257 10.84 -10.31 4.63
CA MET A 257 11.48 -10.70 3.37
C MET A 257 12.48 -9.67 2.84
N LEU A 258 12.43 -8.44 3.36
CA LEU A 258 13.38 -7.36 3.02
C LEU A 258 14.65 -7.38 3.88
N LEU A 259 14.76 -8.26 4.87
CA LEU A 259 15.91 -8.30 5.78
C LEU A 259 17.15 -8.98 5.17
N ASP A 260 16.99 -9.77 4.12
CA ASP A 260 18.09 -10.52 3.50
C ASP A 260 19.05 -9.62 2.70
N TYR A 261 18.63 -8.41 2.34
CA TYR A 261 19.46 -7.43 1.63
C TYR A 261 19.51 -6.12 2.40
N GLU A 262 20.72 -5.64 2.70
CA GLU A 262 20.91 -4.36 3.39
C GLU A 262 20.35 -3.17 2.60
N ASP A 263 20.33 -3.27 1.26
CA ASP A 263 19.86 -2.27 0.32
C ASP A 263 18.45 -2.53 -0.21
N SER A 264 17.68 -3.38 0.46
CA SER A 264 16.31 -3.72 0.05
C SER A 264 15.39 -2.50 0.01
N VAL A 265 14.47 -2.50 -0.94
CA VAL A 265 13.51 -1.41 -1.16
C VAL A 265 12.09 -1.95 -1.21
N LEU A 266 11.17 -1.31 -0.49
CA LEU A 266 9.74 -1.45 -0.70
C LEU A 266 9.21 -0.23 -1.45
N TYR A 267 8.56 -0.46 -2.58
CA TYR A 267 8.02 0.58 -3.43
C TYR A 267 6.52 0.38 -3.68
N LEU A 268 5.72 1.35 -3.27
CA LEU A 268 4.27 1.37 -3.49
C LEU A 268 3.95 2.28 -4.68
N THR A 269 3.15 1.80 -5.61
CA THR A 269 2.67 2.62 -6.74
C THR A 269 1.16 2.54 -6.87
N GLY A 270 0.53 3.63 -7.27
CA GLY A 270 -0.91 3.66 -7.45
C GLY A 270 -1.47 5.05 -7.75
N THR A 271 -2.79 5.11 -7.90
CA THR A 271 -3.54 6.37 -7.94
C THR A 271 -3.96 6.79 -6.52
N PRO A 272 -4.32 8.06 -6.29
CA PRO A 272 -4.87 8.45 -4.99
C PRO A 272 -6.08 7.59 -4.60
N PRO A 273 -6.23 7.24 -3.31
CA PRO A 273 -7.29 6.35 -2.87
C PRO A 273 -8.68 7.02 -2.95
N ARG A 274 -9.71 6.19 -3.20
CA ARG A 274 -11.13 6.63 -3.19
C ARG A 274 -11.65 6.89 -1.78
N ARG A 275 -11.09 6.18 -0.80
CA ARG A 275 -11.50 6.24 0.61
C ARG A 275 -10.39 6.79 1.48
N LYS A 276 -10.77 7.44 2.56
CA LYS A 276 -9.89 7.98 3.59
C LYS A 276 -9.30 6.87 4.48
N GLY A 277 -8.14 7.12 5.07
CA GLY A 277 -7.55 6.22 6.08
C GLY A 277 -6.93 4.94 5.50
N THR A 278 -6.68 4.85 4.21
CA THR A 278 -5.98 3.70 3.62
C THR A 278 -4.50 3.66 4.03
N TYR A 279 -3.91 2.46 4.04
CA TYR A 279 -2.48 2.29 4.30
C TYR A 279 -1.62 3.13 3.33
N PHE A 280 -2.02 3.19 2.06
CA PHE A 280 -1.31 3.95 1.03
C PHE A 280 -1.30 5.46 1.31
N GLU A 281 -2.42 5.98 1.82
CA GLU A 281 -2.51 7.38 2.27
C GLU A 281 -1.70 7.61 3.56
N ALA A 282 -1.77 6.71 4.53
CA ALA A 282 -1.00 6.78 5.76
C ALA A 282 0.51 6.73 5.48
N ALA A 283 0.95 5.88 4.53
CA ALA A 283 2.34 5.82 4.08
C ALA A 283 2.79 7.14 3.45
N ARG A 284 1.93 7.80 2.64
CA ARG A 284 2.24 9.11 2.07
C ARG A 284 2.51 10.19 3.11
N ASN A 285 1.79 10.13 4.22
CA ASN A 285 1.91 11.11 5.31
C ASN A 285 3.00 10.74 6.34
N ASN A 286 3.62 9.57 6.19
CA ASN A 286 4.65 9.09 7.10
C ASN A 286 6.05 9.53 6.63
N PRO A 287 6.84 10.27 7.46
CA PRO A 287 8.17 10.76 7.08
C PRO A 287 9.21 9.65 6.80
N ALA A 288 8.93 8.40 7.17
CA ALA A 288 9.78 7.27 6.82
C ALA A 288 9.68 6.86 5.33
N TRP A 289 8.72 7.42 4.59
CA TRP A 289 8.52 7.17 3.17
C TRP A 289 8.95 8.35 2.32
N THR A 290 9.67 8.09 1.25
CA THR A 290 9.94 9.10 0.22
C THR A 290 8.81 9.05 -0.81
N CYS A 291 8.10 10.18 -0.94
CA CYS A 291 6.89 10.27 -1.74
C CYS A 291 7.13 11.05 -3.02
N TYR A 292 6.69 10.47 -4.12
CA TYR A 292 6.66 11.07 -5.45
C TYR A 292 5.22 11.24 -5.90
N SER A 293 4.92 12.36 -6.55
CA SER A 293 3.59 12.62 -7.07
C SER A 293 3.67 13.45 -8.34
N TRP A 294 2.99 13.00 -9.38
CA TRP A 294 2.80 13.74 -10.62
C TRP A 294 1.54 13.26 -11.35
N ASP A 295 1.00 14.09 -12.19
CA ASP A 295 -0.15 13.79 -13.03
C ASP A 295 0.25 13.49 -14.48
N MET A 296 -0.75 13.14 -15.29
CA MET A 296 -0.53 12.78 -16.70
C MET A 296 0.00 13.96 -17.55
N SER A 297 -0.11 15.22 -17.12
CA SER A 297 0.42 16.38 -17.86
C SER A 297 1.95 16.40 -17.91
N LYS A 298 2.60 15.70 -16.96
CA LYS A 298 4.07 15.55 -16.92
C LYS A 298 4.57 14.44 -17.86
N ASN A 299 3.67 13.60 -18.37
CA ASN A 299 4.02 12.53 -19.29
C ASN A 299 4.16 13.07 -20.73
N PRO A 300 5.39 13.19 -21.28
CA PRO A 300 5.63 13.78 -22.59
C PRO A 300 5.09 12.93 -23.75
N TYR A 301 4.70 11.70 -23.49
CA TYR A 301 4.12 10.80 -24.49
C TYR A 301 2.61 11.04 -24.69
N ILE A 302 1.99 11.89 -23.87
CA ILE A 302 0.60 12.33 -24.00
C ILE A 302 0.58 13.71 -24.65
N LYS A 303 0.10 13.79 -25.89
CA LYS A 303 0.15 15.04 -26.67
C LYS A 303 -0.78 16.14 -26.15
N ASN A 304 -1.94 15.78 -25.64
CA ASN A 304 -2.94 16.73 -25.14
C ASN A 304 -3.70 16.17 -23.95
N PRO A 305 -3.13 16.30 -22.73
CA PRO A 305 -3.74 15.83 -21.49
C PRO A 305 -5.12 16.45 -21.22
N GLU A 306 -5.29 17.74 -21.51
CA GLU A 306 -6.53 18.48 -21.24
C GLU A 306 -7.67 17.97 -22.13
N ALA A 307 -7.42 17.70 -23.41
CA ALA A 307 -8.41 17.12 -24.30
C ALA A 307 -8.80 15.70 -23.88
N GLU A 308 -7.87 14.91 -23.33
CA GLU A 308 -8.19 13.58 -22.79
C GLU A 308 -9.10 13.68 -21.56
N ILE A 309 -8.83 14.62 -20.65
CA ILE A 309 -9.70 14.89 -19.49
C ILE A 309 -11.09 15.32 -19.97
N GLN A 310 -11.17 16.25 -20.92
CA GLN A 310 -12.44 16.72 -21.46
C GLN A 310 -13.25 15.58 -22.10
N ARG A 311 -12.60 14.74 -22.90
CA ARG A 311 -13.22 13.54 -23.49
C ARG A 311 -13.82 12.61 -22.45
N VAL A 312 -13.06 12.33 -21.38
CA VAL A 312 -13.55 11.47 -20.28
C VAL A 312 -14.71 12.11 -19.53
N CYS A 313 -14.67 13.44 -19.30
CA CYS A 313 -15.77 14.16 -18.70
C CYS A 313 -17.06 14.03 -19.52
N GLU A 314 -16.96 14.17 -20.84
CA GLU A 314 -18.09 14.02 -21.77
C GLU A 314 -18.63 12.58 -21.80
N GLU A 315 -17.73 11.57 -21.89
CA GLU A 315 -18.09 10.15 -21.91
C GLU A 315 -18.81 9.70 -20.62
N LYS A 316 -18.37 10.22 -19.47
CA LYS A 316 -18.93 9.84 -18.16
C LYS A 316 -20.01 10.79 -17.65
N GLY A 317 -20.26 11.92 -18.32
CA GLY A 317 -21.22 12.91 -17.85
C GLY A 317 -20.81 13.60 -16.54
N VAL A 318 -19.50 13.71 -16.26
CA VAL A 318 -18.96 14.33 -15.05
C VAL A 318 -18.24 15.63 -15.36
N THR A 319 -18.08 16.48 -14.33
CA THR A 319 -17.32 17.73 -14.47
C THR A 319 -15.84 17.53 -14.16
N PRO A 320 -14.94 18.38 -14.63
CA PRO A 320 -13.52 18.33 -14.29
C PRO A 320 -13.25 18.39 -12.77
N ASP A 321 -14.12 19.04 -11.99
CA ASP A 321 -14.00 19.15 -10.53
C ASP A 321 -14.49 17.92 -9.76
N SER A 322 -15.07 16.93 -10.46
CA SER A 322 -15.54 15.70 -9.82
C SER A 322 -14.40 14.96 -9.12
N ALA A 323 -14.70 14.32 -7.99
CA ALA A 323 -13.71 13.54 -7.23
C ALA A 323 -13.03 12.47 -8.10
N PHE A 324 -13.77 11.90 -9.06
CA PHE A 324 -13.22 10.93 -10.01
C PHE A 324 -12.13 11.54 -10.89
N ILE A 325 -12.39 12.67 -11.58
CA ILE A 325 -11.41 13.32 -12.46
C ILE A 325 -10.20 13.82 -11.67
N ARG A 326 -10.42 14.49 -10.55
CA ARG A 326 -9.36 14.99 -9.68
C ARG A 326 -8.42 13.86 -9.23
N ARG A 327 -8.96 12.73 -8.82
CA ARG A 327 -8.20 11.58 -8.36
C ARG A 327 -7.51 10.85 -9.51
N GLU A 328 -8.27 10.43 -10.52
CA GLU A 328 -7.76 9.53 -11.55
C GLU A 328 -6.89 10.22 -12.61
N TYR A 329 -7.16 11.50 -12.91
CA TYR A 329 -6.48 12.22 -14.00
C TYR A 329 -5.61 13.39 -13.55
N MET A 330 -5.91 14.02 -12.41
CA MET A 330 -5.09 15.09 -11.85
C MET A 330 -4.15 14.61 -10.73
N GLY A 331 -4.32 13.36 -10.23
CA GLY A 331 -3.47 12.80 -9.17
C GLY A 331 -3.68 13.43 -7.80
N GLU A 332 -4.82 14.09 -7.59
CA GLU A 332 -5.19 14.75 -6.34
C GLU A 332 -5.90 13.79 -5.40
N ILE A 333 -5.71 13.97 -4.08
CA ILE A 333 -6.53 13.26 -3.10
C ILE A 333 -7.94 13.85 -3.14
N ALA A 334 -8.89 13.07 -3.64
CA ALA A 334 -10.30 13.40 -3.70
C ALA A 334 -11.13 12.16 -3.38
N TYR A 335 -11.73 12.15 -2.17
CA TYR A 335 -12.52 11.00 -1.71
C TYR A 335 -13.86 10.92 -2.43
N ASP A 336 -14.35 9.69 -2.61
CA ASP A 336 -15.64 9.41 -3.25
C ASP A 336 -16.79 9.57 -2.23
N THR A 337 -17.08 10.81 -1.85
CA THR A 337 -18.13 11.11 -0.88
C THR A 337 -19.52 10.79 -1.42
N GLU A 338 -19.70 10.69 -2.74
CA GLU A 338 -20.96 10.30 -3.35
C GLU A 338 -21.30 8.83 -3.10
N ALA A 339 -20.28 7.97 -3.11
CA ALA A 339 -20.45 6.55 -2.82
C ALA A 339 -20.39 6.21 -1.33
N GLN A 340 -20.17 7.18 -0.44
CA GLN A 340 -20.13 6.92 0.99
C GLN A 340 -21.49 6.41 1.49
N VAL A 341 -21.46 5.30 2.25
CA VAL A 341 -22.67 4.67 2.78
C VAL A 341 -23.26 5.50 3.93
N PHE A 342 -22.41 5.88 4.89
CA PHE A 342 -22.81 6.60 6.09
C PHE A 342 -22.46 8.09 5.96
N LYS A 343 -23.36 8.86 5.32
CA LYS A 343 -23.20 10.31 5.16
C LYS A 343 -23.84 11.06 6.33
N ASP A 344 -23.22 12.16 6.73
CA ASP A 344 -23.79 13.11 7.71
C ASP A 344 -24.26 12.46 9.02
N TYR A 345 -23.67 11.31 9.38
CA TYR A 345 -24.00 10.60 10.63
C TYR A 345 -23.77 11.49 11.85
N LYS A 346 -24.62 11.34 12.86
CA LYS A 346 -24.54 12.16 14.08
C LYS A 346 -23.65 11.50 15.12
N THR A 347 -22.85 12.34 15.78
CA THR A 347 -21.94 11.91 16.83
C THR A 347 -22.23 12.65 18.13
N TYR A 348 -21.80 12.08 19.23
CA TYR A 348 -21.74 12.73 20.52
C TYR A 348 -20.34 12.60 21.12
N SER A 349 -19.99 13.52 22.02
CA SER A 349 -18.72 13.50 22.75
C SER A 349 -19.00 13.56 24.26
N GLY A 350 -18.16 12.87 25.04
CA GLY A 350 -18.34 12.78 26.50
C GLY A 350 -19.41 11.76 26.88
N ASN A 351 -20.23 12.10 27.86
CA ASN A 351 -21.25 11.19 28.40
C ASN A 351 -22.56 11.27 27.59
N VAL A 352 -23.27 10.14 27.50
CA VAL A 352 -24.64 10.10 27.03
C VAL A 352 -25.52 11.03 27.87
N PRO A 353 -26.43 11.83 27.28
CA PRO A 353 -27.27 12.77 28.00
C PRO A 353 -28.01 12.12 29.17
N LEU A 354 -28.14 12.85 30.31
CA LEU A 354 -28.72 12.30 31.54
C LEU A 354 -30.23 12.00 31.44
N ASP A 355 -30.90 12.69 30.53
CA ASP A 355 -32.33 12.50 30.24
C ASP A 355 -32.62 11.31 29.31
N PHE A 356 -31.58 10.70 28.76
CA PHE A 356 -31.74 9.46 27.97
C PHE A 356 -31.88 8.26 28.91
N ILE A 357 -33.04 7.61 28.87
CA ILE A 357 -33.37 6.42 29.67
C ILE A 357 -33.49 5.22 28.73
N PRO A 358 -32.52 4.30 28.70
CA PRO A 358 -32.59 3.12 27.87
C PRO A 358 -33.61 2.11 28.39
N SER A 359 -34.32 1.45 27.48
CA SER A 359 -35.18 0.31 27.77
C SER A 359 -34.54 -1.03 27.49
N HIS A 360 -33.56 -1.06 26.52
CA HIS A 360 -32.89 -2.25 26.06
C HIS A 360 -31.40 -2.01 25.84
N ILE A 361 -30.62 -3.08 25.93
CA ILE A 361 -29.21 -3.14 25.56
C ILE A 361 -29.04 -4.22 24.48
N TYR A 362 -28.52 -3.84 23.33
CA TYR A 362 -28.17 -4.74 22.25
C TYR A 362 -26.66 -4.75 22.06
N ILE A 363 -26.05 -5.93 22.13
CA ILE A 363 -24.64 -6.12 21.88
C ILE A 363 -24.50 -6.81 20.54
N GLY A 364 -23.85 -6.18 19.58
CA GLY A 364 -23.52 -6.78 18.29
C GLY A 364 -22.09 -7.28 18.29
N VAL A 365 -21.87 -8.44 17.71
CA VAL A 365 -20.54 -9.06 17.60
C VAL A 365 -20.33 -9.57 16.20
N ASP A 366 -19.26 -9.11 15.56
CA ASP A 366 -18.76 -9.63 14.29
C ASP A 366 -17.43 -10.35 14.55
N PHE A 367 -17.39 -11.64 14.22
CA PHE A 367 -16.23 -12.48 14.47
C PHE A 367 -15.35 -12.54 13.22
N GLY A 368 -14.15 -11.99 13.29
CA GLY A 368 -13.12 -12.11 12.26
C GLY A 368 -12.06 -13.13 12.68
N TYR A 369 -12.09 -14.36 12.16
CA TYR A 369 -11.07 -15.37 12.49
C TYR A 369 -9.67 -14.97 12.00
N ALA A 370 -9.61 -14.36 10.84
CA ALA A 370 -8.40 -13.87 10.18
C ALA A 370 -8.31 -12.34 10.12
N ASP A 371 -9.42 -11.68 10.32
CA ASP A 371 -9.58 -10.22 10.25
C ASP A 371 -9.78 -9.62 11.64
N TYR A 372 -10.43 -8.47 11.71
CA TYR A 372 -10.75 -7.84 12.97
C TYR A 372 -12.05 -8.40 13.55
N ASN A 373 -12.11 -8.45 14.87
CA ASN A 373 -13.34 -8.69 15.61
C ASN A 373 -13.94 -7.35 16.00
N GLY A 374 -15.23 -7.19 15.80
CA GLY A 374 -16.00 -6.02 16.20
C GLY A 374 -16.97 -6.34 17.34
N ILE A 375 -17.00 -5.51 18.38
CA ILE A 375 -17.98 -5.59 19.46
C ILE A 375 -18.54 -4.21 19.68
N VAL A 376 -19.87 -4.11 19.68
CA VAL A 376 -20.60 -2.85 19.86
C VAL A 376 -21.70 -3.05 20.88
N THR A 377 -21.81 -2.15 21.85
CA THR A 377 -22.96 -2.10 22.75
C THR A 377 -23.80 -0.87 22.46
N LEU A 378 -25.07 -1.12 22.11
CA LEU A 378 -26.08 -0.14 21.79
C LEU A 378 -27.09 -0.04 22.94
N ALA A 379 -27.16 1.11 23.62
CA ALA A 379 -28.21 1.40 24.57
C ALA A 379 -29.39 2.06 23.84
N ALA A 380 -30.58 1.49 23.95
CA ALA A 380 -31.73 1.87 23.14
C ALA A 380 -32.97 2.21 24.01
N ASP A 381 -33.62 3.30 23.65
CA ASP A 381 -34.98 3.62 24.00
C ASP A 381 -35.88 3.24 22.83
N VAL A 382 -36.49 2.07 22.91
CA VAL A 382 -37.33 1.50 21.85
C VAL A 382 -38.57 2.34 21.58
N ASN A 383 -39.16 2.90 22.63
CA ASN A 383 -40.39 3.71 22.52
C ASN A 383 -40.15 4.99 21.73
N ASN A 384 -39.04 5.66 21.98
CA ASN A 384 -38.67 6.90 21.29
C ASN A 384 -37.85 6.65 20.05
N LYS A 385 -37.56 5.37 19.69
CA LYS A 385 -36.75 4.95 18.53
C LYS A 385 -35.40 5.63 18.49
N LYS A 386 -34.73 5.73 19.63
CA LYS A 386 -33.45 6.40 19.80
C LYS A 386 -32.44 5.50 20.52
N ALA A 387 -31.20 5.53 20.10
CA ALA A 387 -30.15 4.72 20.70
C ALA A 387 -28.80 5.46 20.69
N TYR A 388 -27.92 5.04 21.60
CA TYR A 388 -26.55 5.51 21.70
C TYR A 388 -25.60 4.31 21.70
N ILE A 389 -24.55 4.39 20.91
CA ILE A 389 -23.43 3.45 21.01
C ILE A 389 -22.65 3.83 22.26
N ILE A 390 -22.64 2.98 23.27
CA ILE A 390 -22.02 3.27 24.57
C ILE A 390 -20.70 2.55 24.78
N PHE A 391 -20.42 1.53 23.98
CA PHE A 391 -19.17 0.77 24.00
C PHE A 391 -18.87 0.28 22.58
N GLU A 392 -17.61 0.38 22.18
CA GLU A 392 -17.11 -0.18 20.95
C GLU A 392 -15.68 -0.70 21.13
N ARG A 393 -15.38 -1.82 20.52
CA ARG A 393 -14.05 -2.44 20.55
C ARG A 393 -13.76 -3.16 19.27
N LYS A 394 -12.64 -2.81 18.63
CA LYS A 394 -12.11 -3.48 17.45
C LYS A 394 -10.72 -4.03 17.76
N PHE A 395 -10.48 -5.31 17.43
CA PHE A 395 -9.20 -5.97 17.70
C PHE A 395 -8.99 -7.16 16.77
N ASN A 396 -7.73 -7.52 16.52
CA ASN A 396 -7.34 -8.66 15.69
C ASN A 396 -6.46 -9.64 16.47
N LYS A 397 -6.09 -10.76 15.83
CA LYS A 397 -5.19 -11.78 16.39
C LYS A 397 -5.63 -12.29 17.76
N ALA A 398 -6.92 -12.51 17.95
CA ALA A 398 -7.50 -12.91 19.21
C ALA A 398 -7.73 -14.41 19.30
N THR A 399 -7.52 -14.97 20.50
CA THR A 399 -8.01 -16.31 20.84
C THR A 399 -9.52 -16.27 21.11
N VAL A 400 -10.20 -17.41 21.00
CA VAL A 400 -11.62 -17.51 21.35
C VAL A 400 -11.90 -16.96 22.76
N THR A 401 -11.04 -17.26 23.71
CA THR A 401 -11.15 -16.75 25.09
C THR A 401 -11.10 -15.20 25.13
N MET A 402 -10.18 -14.57 24.41
CA MET A 402 -10.09 -13.10 24.36
C MET A 402 -11.34 -12.48 23.74
N ILE A 403 -11.93 -13.13 22.74
CA ILE A 403 -13.18 -12.67 22.13
C ILE A 403 -14.33 -12.76 23.14
N ILE A 404 -14.47 -13.90 23.84
CA ILE A 404 -15.49 -14.11 24.85
C ILE A 404 -15.36 -13.08 26.00
N ASP A 405 -14.13 -12.83 26.47
CA ASP A 405 -13.89 -11.85 27.52
C ASP A 405 -14.28 -10.43 27.08
N ALA A 406 -13.99 -10.06 25.82
CA ALA A 406 -14.36 -8.76 25.27
C ALA A 406 -15.90 -8.63 25.09
N VAL A 407 -16.58 -9.71 24.67
CA VAL A 407 -18.05 -9.73 24.60
C VAL A 407 -18.67 -9.59 25.98
N ARG A 408 -18.11 -10.30 26.98
CA ARG A 408 -18.55 -10.17 28.37
C ARG A 408 -18.34 -8.76 28.92
N GLU A 409 -17.21 -8.13 28.62
CA GLU A 409 -16.94 -6.74 29.00
C GLU A 409 -18.01 -5.79 28.45
N GLY A 410 -18.32 -5.87 27.15
CA GLY A 410 -19.37 -5.06 26.51
C GLY A 410 -20.77 -5.33 27.10
N PHE A 411 -21.07 -6.60 27.43
CA PHE A 411 -22.33 -7.00 28.04
C PHE A 411 -22.49 -6.43 29.47
N GLU A 412 -21.48 -6.60 30.33
CA GLU A 412 -21.52 -6.10 31.70
C GLU A 412 -21.52 -4.57 31.76
N PHE A 413 -20.79 -3.92 30.82
CA PHE A 413 -20.83 -2.47 30.66
C PHE A 413 -22.25 -2.00 30.31
N GLY A 414 -22.89 -2.62 29.32
CA GLY A 414 -24.25 -2.28 28.92
C GLY A 414 -25.27 -2.53 30.03
N LYS A 415 -25.18 -3.69 30.71
CA LYS A 415 -26.03 -4.04 31.85
C LYS A 415 -25.92 -3.03 33.01
N LYS A 416 -24.69 -2.65 33.35
CA LYS A 416 -24.43 -1.62 34.36
C LYS A 416 -25.06 -0.28 33.95
N PHE A 417 -24.86 0.13 32.70
CA PHE A 417 -25.43 1.36 32.16
C PHE A 417 -26.97 1.36 32.23
N LEU A 418 -27.62 0.24 31.89
CA LEU A 418 -29.07 0.08 31.97
C LEU A 418 -29.56 0.26 33.42
N LEU A 419 -28.94 -0.42 34.38
CA LEU A 419 -29.34 -0.37 35.80
C LEU A 419 -29.14 1.01 36.42
N GLU A 420 -28.07 1.71 36.07
CA GLU A 420 -27.79 3.06 36.57
C GLU A 420 -28.79 4.10 36.03
N ARG A 421 -29.32 3.91 34.84
CA ARG A 421 -30.22 4.85 34.16
C ARG A 421 -31.70 4.52 34.32
N ASN A 422 -32.02 3.26 34.52
CA ASN A 422 -33.38 2.76 34.59
C ASN A 422 -33.50 1.77 35.75
N ASN A 423 -33.63 2.29 36.96
CA ASN A 423 -33.82 1.50 38.18
C ASN A 423 -35.12 0.67 38.10
N GLY A 424 -34.99 -0.64 38.03
CA GLY A 424 -36.10 -1.58 37.89
C GLY A 424 -36.29 -2.16 36.51
N SER A 425 -35.35 -1.90 35.57
CA SER A 425 -35.34 -2.57 34.26
C SER A 425 -35.21 -4.08 34.40
N ASP A 426 -35.94 -4.79 33.59
CA ASP A 426 -35.77 -6.23 33.42
C ASP A 426 -34.44 -6.48 32.66
N LEU A 427 -33.54 -7.24 33.27
CA LEU A 427 -32.26 -7.62 32.65
C LEU A 427 -32.43 -8.56 31.46
N SER A 428 -33.61 -9.12 31.25
CA SER A 428 -33.96 -9.86 30.02
C SER A 428 -33.94 -8.99 28.77
N ASN A 429 -33.93 -7.66 28.95
CA ASN A 429 -33.79 -6.70 27.84
C ASN A 429 -32.33 -6.47 27.41
N CYS A 430 -31.37 -7.24 27.91
CA CYS A 430 -29.99 -7.25 27.48
C CYS A 430 -29.72 -8.48 26.65
N ALA A 431 -29.33 -8.36 25.38
CA ALA A 431 -29.08 -9.48 24.49
C ALA A 431 -27.89 -9.26 23.55
N ILE A 432 -27.24 -10.35 23.17
CA ILE A 432 -26.06 -10.39 22.29
C ILE A 432 -26.47 -10.97 20.94
N PHE A 433 -26.06 -10.32 19.85
CA PHE A 433 -26.35 -10.74 18.47
C PHE A 433 -25.05 -10.93 17.70
N THR A 434 -24.87 -12.13 17.17
CA THR A 434 -23.64 -12.55 16.47
C THR A 434 -23.92 -12.89 15.02
N ASP A 435 -22.87 -13.05 14.20
CA ASP A 435 -23.01 -13.56 12.84
C ASP A 435 -23.58 -15.00 12.87
N THR A 436 -24.45 -15.28 11.92
CA THR A 436 -25.04 -16.63 11.71
C THR A 436 -24.01 -17.68 11.25
N ASN A 437 -22.85 -17.28 10.76
CA ASN A 437 -21.80 -18.19 10.35
C ASN A 437 -21.04 -18.80 11.56
N GLU A 438 -21.07 -18.12 12.71
CA GLU A 438 -20.33 -18.48 13.93
C GLU A 438 -21.23 -19.08 15.02
N LYS A 439 -22.09 -20.01 14.61
CA LYS A 439 -23.04 -20.69 15.53
C LYS A 439 -22.35 -21.37 16.71
N SER A 440 -21.14 -21.90 16.52
CA SER A 440 -20.37 -22.57 17.57
C SER A 440 -20.01 -21.63 18.72
N ILE A 441 -19.54 -20.43 18.40
CA ILE A 441 -19.18 -19.42 19.42
C ILE A 441 -20.45 -18.85 20.07
N THR A 442 -21.51 -18.63 19.30
CA THR A 442 -22.80 -18.19 19.85
C THR A 442 -23.36 -19.21 20.82
N TYR A 443 -23.28 -20.51 20.50
CA TYR A 443 -23.68 -21.59 21.37
C TYR A 443 -22.81 -21.64 22.64
N GLU A 444 -21.50 -21.47 22.51
CA GLU A 444 -20.58 -21.45 23.66
C GLU A 444 -20.88 -20.26 24.60
N LEU A 445 -21.10 -19.04 24.05
CA LEU A 445 -21.54 -17.88 24.83
C LEU A 445 -22.80 -18.18 25.64
N SER A 446 -23.77 -18.84 25.02
CA SER A 446 -25.05 -19.15 25.66
C SER A 446 -24.93 -20.28 26.67
N GLN A 447 -24.40 -21.44 26.29
CA GLN A 447 -24.42 -22.66 27.12
C GLN A 447 -23.31 -22.72 28.15
N THR A 448 -22.11 -22.25 27.80
CA THR A 448 -20.96 -22.34 28.71
C THR A 448 -20.88 -21.11 29.64
N TYR A 449 -21.18 -19.93 29.09
CA TYR A 449 -21.03 -18.68 29.83
C TYR A 449 -22.36 -18.09 30.33
N GLY A 450 -23.49 -18.70 29.94
CA GLY A 450 -24.82 -18.27 30.38
C GLY A 450 -25.24 -16.87 29.91
N LEU A 451 -24.65 -16.40 28.81
CA LEU A 451 -24.95 -15.10 28.24
C LEU A 451 -26.13 -15.22 27.24
N PRO A 452 -27.05 -14.26 27.18
CA PRO A 452 -28.19 -14.27 26.25
C PRO A 452 -27.72 -13.95 24.82
N ALA A 453 -27.07 -14.91 24.16
CA ALA A 453 -26.51 -14.78 22.83
C ALA A 453 -27.37 -15.49 21.76
N TYR A 454 -27.63 -14.79 20.68
CA TYR A 454 -28.47 -15.21 19.57
C TYR A 454 -27.78 -14.93 18.24
N CYS A 455 -28.06 -15.74 17.21
CA CYS A 455 -27.62 -15.42 15.86
C CYS A 455 -28.44 -14.25 15.31
N ALA A 456 -27.78 -13.23 14.78
CA ALA A 456 -28.43 -12.11 14.15
C ALA A 456 -29.17 -12.57 12.89
N TYR A 457 -30.36 -12.07 12.68
CA TYR A 457 -31.17 -12.42 11.52
C TYR A 457 -30.67 -11.71 10.25
N LYS A 458 -30.39 -12.48 9.19
CA LYS A 458 -29.78 -11.99 7.95
C LYS A 458 -30.78 -11.78 6.82
N TYR A 459 -31.84 -11.01 7.03
CA TYR A 459 -32.65 -10.54 5.90
C TYR A 459 -31.97 -9.39 5.17
N ASP A 460 -32.35 -9.19 3.94
CA ASP A 460 -32.01 -8.06 3.10
C ASP A 460 -30.93 -7.13 3.66
N ARG A 461 -29.68 -7.53 3.40
CA ARG A 461 -28.51 -6.84 3.94
C ARG A 461 -28.45 -5.38 3.46
N ALA A 462 -28.85 -5.14 2.20
CA ALA A 462 -28.82 -3.81 1.62
C ALA A 462 -29.81 -2.88 2.34
N LEU A 463 -31.07 -3.31 2.51
CA LEU A 463 -32.09 -2.55 3.23
C LEU A 463 -31.71 -2.27 4.69
N ALA A 464 -31.10 -3.26 5.37
CA ALA A 464 -30.66 -3.08 6.76
C ALA A 464 -29.53 -2.05 6.86
N ILE A 465 -28.59 -2.03 5.90
CA ILE A 465 -27.50 -1.04 5.83
C ILE A 465 -28.07 0.36 5.55
N GLU A 466 -28.99 0.49 4.59
CA GLU A 466 -29.67 1.76 4.30
C GLU A 466 -30.44 2.29 5.51
N THR A 467 -31.16 1.41 6.21
CA THR A 467 -31.88 1.77 7.45
C THR A 467 -30.92 2.24 8.54
N LEU A 468 -29.79 1.53 8.73
CA LEU A 468 -28.75 1.93 9.68
C LEU A 468 -28.17 3.30 9.33
N ALA A 469 -27.84 3.52 8.06
CA ALA A 469 -27.29 4.79 7.59
C ALA A 469 -28.28 5.94 7.85
N GLU A 470 -29.57 5.74 7.56
CA GLU A 470 -30.61 6.74 7.83
C GLU A 470 -30.79 7.03 9.32
N TYR A 471 -30.72 6.00 10.18
CA TYR A 471 -30.81 6.18 11.63
C TYR A 471 -29.59 6.93 12.19
N CYS A 472 -28.40 6.66 11.67
CA CYS A 472 -27.20 7.41 12.03
C CYS A 472 -27.26 8.85 11.51
N ARG A 473 -27.74 9.08 10.29
CA ARG A 473 -27.89 10.41 9.69
C ARG A 473 -28.91 11.28 10.43
N THR A 474 -30.03 10.72 10.84
CA THR A 474 -31.10 11.43 11.55
C THR A 474 -30.82 11.59 13.05
N GLY A 475 -29.75 10.99 13.57
CA GLY A 475 -29.40 11.02 15.00
C GLY A 475 -30.31 10.14 15.88
N ARG A 476 -31.01 9.19 15.28
CA ARG A 476 -31.72 8.13 16.00
C ARG A 476 -30.76 7.11 16.60
N ILE A 477 -29.65 6.85 15.89
CA ILE A 477 -28.48 6.20 16.46
C ILE A 477 -27.36 7.23 16.54
N MET A 478 -26.86 7.48 17.75
CA MET A 478 -25.79 8.42 18.03
C MET A 478 -24.47 7.68 18.18
N ASN A 479 -23.48 8.08 17.39
CA ASN A 479 -22.16 7.45 17.35
C ASN A 479 -21.18 8.17 18.29
N ILE A 480 -20.19 7.45 18.80
CA ILE A 480 -19.08 8.04 19.57
C ILE A 480 -18.23 8.87 18.60
N LYS A 481 -17.98 10.13 18.97
CA LYS A 481 -17.12 11.01 18.15
C LYS A 481 -15.69 10.48 18.15
N ASP A 482 -15.09 10.43 16.98
CA ASP A 482 -13.73 9.93 16.76
C ASP A 482 -13.51 8.46 17.21
N GLY A 483 -14.60 7.67 17.28
CA GLY A 483 -14.58 6.25 17.59
C GLY A 483 -14.25 5.36 16.41
N GLU A 484 -14.11 4.05 16.67
CA GLU A 484 -13.78 3.05 15.65
C GLU A 484 -14.88 2.93 14.58
N ILE A 485 -16.14 3.02 14.97
CA ILE A 485 -17.28 3.01 14.05
C ILE A 485 -17.27 4.25 13.16
N ALA A 486 -17.01 5.43 13.74
CA ALA A 486 -16.90 6.66 12.96
C ALA A 486 -15.78 6.59 11.91
N ASN A 487 -14.65 5.99 12.27
CA ASN A 487 -13.53 5.76 11.35
C ASN A 487 -13.92 4.80 10.21
N GLU A 488 -14.68 3.73 10.50
CA GLU A 488 -15.15 2.81 9.46
C GLU A 488 -16.22 3.45 8.56
N PHE A 489 -17.11 4.28 9.10
CA PHE A 489 -18.12 4.99 8.33
C PHE A 489 -17.50 5.87 7.25
N GLU A 490 -16.37 6.52 7.53
CA GLU A 490 -15.65 7.32 6.55
C GLU A 490 -15.01 6.47 5.43
N GLN A 491 -14.78 5.19 5.69
CA GLN A 491 -14.15 4.26 4.75
C GLN A 491 -15.15 3.37 4.01
N THR A 492 -16.37 3.23 4.50
CA THR A 492 -17.38 2.36 3.92
C THR A 492 -18.04 3.02 2.72
N LEU A 493 -17.77 2.48 1.53
CA LEU A 493 -18.30 2.97 0.26
C LEU A 493 -19.22 1.92 -0.37
N TYR A 494 -20.21 2.38 -1.11
CA TYR A 494 -20.91 1.53 -2.06
C TYR A 494 -20.01 1.19 -3.25
N LYS A 495 -20.18 -0.01 -3.78
CA LYS A 495 -19.54 -0.47 -5.00
C LYS A 495 -20.03 0.33 -6.19
N ARG A 496 -19.16 0.58 -7.15
CA ARG A 496 -19.54 1.10 -8.45
C ARG A 496 -19.52 -0.02 -9.49
N ASP A 497 -20.51 -0.01 -10.38
CA ASP A 497 -20.57 -0.92 -11.53
C ASP A 497 -19.58 -0.50 -12.64
N ASP A 498 -19.53 -1.25 -13.72
CA ASP A 498 -18.63 -0.99 -14.86
C ASP A 498 -18.94 0.36 -15.56
N LEU A 499 -20.16 0.87 -15.40
CA LEU A 499 -20.59 2.17 -15.91
C LEU A 499 -20.35 3.32 -14.90
N ASP A 500 -19.70 3.03 -13.77
CA ASP A 500 -19.43 3.97 -12.67
C ASP A 500 -20.68 4.41 -11.88
N ASN A 501 -21.82 3.70 -12.01
CA ASN A 501 -22.99 3.93 -11.18
C ASN A 501 -22.80 3.32 -9.79
N ILE A 502 -23.34 4.01 -8.78
CA ILE A 502 -23.33 3.51 -7.40
C ILE A 502 -24.36 2.39 -7.28
N THR A 503 -23.92 1.23 -6.79
CA THR A 503 -24.78 0.08 -6.49
C THR A 503 -25.26 0.11 -5.03
N SER A 504 -26.13 -0.82 -4.64
CA SER A 504 -26.53 -1.02 -3.23
C SER A 504 -25.60 -1.94 -2.43
N GLU A 505 -24.53 -2.46 -3.05
CA GLU A 505 -23.55 -3.33 -2.40
C GLU A 505 -22.38 -2.53 -1.82
N ILE A 506 -21.89 -2.94 -0.67
CA ILE A 506 -20.64 -2.38 -0.12
C ILE A 506 -19.46 -2.87 -0.95
N ASP A 507 -18.51 -1.99 -1.19
CA ASP A 507 -17.25 -2.26 -1.90
C ASP A 507 -16.40 -3.29 -1.13
N ASP A 508 -16.05 -4.39 -1.79
CA ASP A 508 -15.34 -5.54 -1.22
C ASP A 508 -13.88 -5.26 -0.81
N VAL A 509 -13.32 -4.13 -1.20
CA VAL A 509 -11.92 -3.76 -0.86
C VAL A 509 -11.75 -3.41 0.62
N PHE A 510 -12.83 -3.04 1.31
CA PHE A 510 -12.84 -2.70 2.72
C PHE A 510 -13.89 -3.50 3.47
N HIS A 511 -13.46 -4.24 4.51
CA HIS A 511 -14.35 -4.99 5.40
C HIS A 511 -14.64 -4.13 6.65
N PRO A 512 -15.89 -3.63 6.81
CA PRO A 512 -16.25 -2.81 7.96
C PRO A 512 -16.72 -3.66 9.15
N ASP A 513 -15.78 -4.34 9.84
CA ASP A 513 -16.07 -5.35 10.87
C ASP A 513 -16.89 -4.80 12.05
N ILE A 514 -16.48 -3.66 12.62
CA ILE A 514 -17.22 -3.09 13.75
C ILE A 514 -18.56 -2.48 13.31
N THR A 515 -18.67 -2.01 12.08
CA THR A 515 -19.93 -1.57 11.48
C THR A 515 -20.88 -2.75 11.29
N MET A 516 -20.37 -3.94 10.92
CA MET A 516 -21.20 -5.16 10.87
C MET A 516 -21.67 -5.59 12.25
N ALA A 517 -20.82 -5.51 13.25
CA ALA A 517 -21.25 -5.71 14.64
C ALA A 517 -22.38 -4.75 15.03
N LEU A 518 -22.25 -3.46 14.71
CA LEU A 518 -23.33 -2.49 14.93
C LEU A 518 -24.62 -2.88 14.18
N LEU A 519 -24.50 -3.34 12.95
CA LEU A 519 -25.65 -3.78 12.14
C LEU A 519 -26.39 -4.94 12.81
N TYR A 520 -25.67 -5.92 13.41
CA TYR A 520 -26.32 -7.04 14.10
C TYR A 520 -27.11 -6.57 15.32
N ALA A 521 -26.58 -5.66 16.12
CA ALA A 521 -27.31 -5.04 17.24
C ALA A 521 -28.51 -4.21 16.75
N ALA A 522 -28.30 -3.39 15.73
CA ALA A 522 -29.30 -2.48 15.20
C ALA A 522 -30.49 -3.21 14.56
N ARG A 523 -30.29 -4.37 13.94
CA ARG A 523 -31.39 -5.18 13.38
C ARG A 523 -32.44 -5.55 14.41
N GLN A 524 -32.00 -5.98 15.59
CA GLN A 524 -32.94 -6.28 16.69
C GLN A 524 -33.62 -5.00 17.19
N PHE A 525 -32.87 -3.93 17.33
CA PHE A 525 -33.43 -2.63 17.67
C PHE A 525 -34.52 -2.16 16.68
N PHE A 526 -34.29 -2.33 15.36
CA PHE A 526 -35.27 -2.00 14.34
C PHE A 526 -36.53 -2.86 14.47
N PHE A 527 -36.35 -4.17 14.69
CA PHE A 527 -37.46 -5.09 14.89
C PHE A 527 -38.32 -4.68 16.10
N ASP A 528 -37.68 -4.40 17.23
CA ASP A 528 -38.39 -4.01 18.47
C ASP A 528 -39.04 -2.62 18.33
N CYS A 529 -38.52 -1.76 17.47
CA CYS A 529 -39.16 -0.48 17.10
C CYS A 529 -40.37 -0.63 16.14
N GLY A 530 -40.72 -1.85 15.75
CA GLY A 530 -41.80 -2.11 14.81
C GLY A 530 -41.49 -1.69 13.37
N LEU A 531 -40.19 -1.70 13.00
CA LEU A 531 -39.76 -1.46 11.63
C LEU A 531 -39.57 -2.83 10.97
N ASP A 532 -40.46 -3.16 10.04
CA ASP A 532 -40.24 -4.29 9.14
C ASP A 532 -39.11 -3.92 8.17
N ALA A 533 -37.89 -4.22 8.56
CA ALA A 533 -36.75 -4.18 7.66
C ALA A 533 -36.79 -5.40 6.71
N GLY A 534 -37.82 -5.50 5.87
CA GLY A 534 -37.90 -6.41 4.73
C GLY A 534 -38.19 -7.88 5.06
N GLY A 535 -39.29 -8.18 5.74
CA GLY A 535 -39.76 -9.55 5.90
C GLY A 535 -41.25 -9.61 6.18
N GLU A 536 -42.00 -10.23 5.28
CA GLU A 536 -43.38 -10.65 5.57
C GLU A 536 -43.44 -11.39 6.91
N SER A 537 -44.37 -11.00 7.76
CA SER A 537 -44.72 -11.69 9.00
C SER A 537 -45.13 -13.14 8.72
N LYS A 538 -44.17 -14.04 8.75
CA LYS A 538 -44.45 -15.47 8.86
C LYS A 538 -43.61 -16.05 9.98
N ASN A 539 -44.36 -16.36 11.04
CA ASN A 539 -44.04 -17.23 12.15
C ASN A 539 -43.15 -16.70 13.28
N LYS A 540 -43.84 -16.32 14.35
CA LYS A 540 -43.40 -16.65 15.72
C LYS A 540 -42.88 -18.10 15.73
N GLN A 541 -41.59 -18.29 15.65
CA GLN A 541 -40.92 -19.44 16.24
C GLN A 541 -40.06 -18.92 17.37
N THR A 542 -40.68 -18.88 18.57
CA THR A 542 -39.97 -19.08 19.82
C THR A 542 -39.01 -20.22 19.59
N GLY A 543 -37.70 -19.95 19.72
CA GLY A 543 -36.68 -20.95 19.63
C GLY A 543 -36.86 -21.99 20.74
N GLU A 544 -37.30 -23.13 20.37
CA GLU A 544 -37.00 -24.39 21.07
C GLU A 544 -35.83 -25.02 20.31
N PHE A 545 -34.74 -25.25 21.04
CA PHE A 545 -33.67 -26.14 20.68
C PHE A 545 -34.09 -27.58 20.96
#